data_a3a953bed6b31b3f25b651bd9e013c3a
#
_entry.id   a3a953bed6b31b3f25b651bd9e013c3a
#
_cell.length_a   1.000
_cell.length_b   1.000
_cell.length_c   1.000
_cell.angle_alpha   90.00
_cell.angle_beta   90.00
_cell.angle_gamma   90.00
#
_symmetry.space_group_name_H-M   'P 1'
#
loop_
_entity.id
_entity.type
_entity.pdbx_description
1 polymer ?
#
loop_
_entity_poly.entity_id
_entity_poly.type
_entity_poly.pdbx_seq_one_letter_code
_entity_poly.pdbx_strand_id
1 'polypeptide(L)'
;MLVQSRARWLCFAGLTMGALALAPGGRLVAQTQTRQVSVESFIYDLKSPDPERRQAAARELGKVKHLPATPDLIALAHDPVPAVRREVESALEHMEDISALPGFVAFATDTEVDIRARAVASLVNIHLPRTKGLGAALTRLGEMIMLTPERDLDLVVEPDVPVDPIVITTLTARISDPDKGIRRTAVRGVGILRGKAAVPELVRVVREDRDESMRFDGVRSLRKIGDASIGGDLVALLNLNDDTVRNEMMATLGSMRYRGAVPELTRIVEATAKTDTPRVVALAALADIADPSSAPLFERLKGDKYEPLRLYANEGIARTASADSKTAISAARLIEKSAWVRTAQAFALARIGELEYLDELVRALDRPLTRDLAREYLLETPPANRQALFAPREISPSARAELAEILGRIGDPEALPRLQQLSNDTDADVVRAATRATKRITVVASSSQ
;
A
#
# COMPACT_ATOMS: atom_id res chain seq x y z
N MET A 1 44.61 4.68 26.23
CA MET A 1 44.52 3.66 27.29
C MET A 1 43.48 2.68 26.84
N LEU A 2 43.91 1.54 26.28
CA LEU A 2 43.95 0.19 26.87
C LEU A 2 42.53 -0.34 27.13
N VAL A 3 42.03 -1.52 26.68
CA VAL A 3 42.67 -2.78 26.25
C VAL A 3 41.60 -3.61 25.52
N GLN A 4 42.07 -4.37 24.57
CA GLN A 4 41.45 -5.46 23.81
C GLN A 4 40.84 -6.56 24.69
N SER A 5 39.79 -7.26 24.21
CA SER A 5 39.89 -8.72 24.22
C SER A 5 38.96 -9.36 23.17
N ARG A 6 39.58 -10.17 22.35
CA ARG A 6 38.98 -11.11 21.39
C ARG A 6 38.57 -12.39 22.14
N ALA A 7 37.42 -12.94 21.79
CA ALA A 7 37.15 -14.37 22.04
C ALA A 7 36.62 -15.02 20.78
N ARG A 8 37.48 -15.82 20.16
CA ARG A 8 37.19 -16.83 19.13
C ARG A 8 36.53 -18.03 19.79
N TRP A 9 35.45 -18.54 19.23
CA TRP A 9 35.00 -19.91 19.47
C TRP A 9 35.06 -20.69 18.16
N LEU A 10 35.93 -21.70 18.17
CA LEU A 10 36.10 -22.72 17.13
C LEU A 10 35.03 -23.79 17.30
N CYS A 11 34.31 -24.12 16.22
CA CYS A 11 33.55 -25.34 16.14
C CYS A 11 34.44 -26.54 15.90
N PHE A 12 34.39 -27.50 16.81
CA PHE A 12 34.99 -28.82 16.65
C PHE A 12 34.10 -29.71 15.82
N ALA A 13 34.55 -30.11 14.64
CA ALA A 13 33.99 -31.21 13.88
C ALA A 13 34.63 -32.52 14.39
N GLY A 14 33.82 -33.35 15.04
CA GLY A 14 34.27 -34.68 15.44
C GLY A 14 34.21 -35.66 14.27
N LEU A 15 35.35 -35.98 13.70
CA LEU A 15 35.53 -37.15 12.83
C LEU A 15 35.71 -38.39 13.72
N THR A 16 34.75 -39.32 13.70
CA THR A 16 34.95 -40.68 14.18
C THR A 16 35.39 -41.55 13.01
N MET A 17 36.68 -41.92 13.00
CA MET A 17 37.22 -42.99 12.18
C MET A 17 36.73 -44.35 12.72
N GLY A 18 35.85 -44.99 11.97
CA GLY A 18 35.53 -46.40 12.19
C GLY A 18 36.50 -47.30 11.40
N ALA A 19 37.17 -48.21 12.08
CA ALA A 19 38.10 -49.14 11.53
C ALA A 19 37.47 -50.09 10.50
N LEU A 20 38.12 -50.20 9.33
CA LEU A 20 37.84 -51.24 8.32
C LEU A 20 38.36 -52.59 8.83
N ALA A 21 37.47 -53.55 9.01
CA ALA A 21 37.81 -54.96 9.04
C ALA A 21 37.47 -55.56 7.67
N LEU A 22 38.49 -55.95 6.92
CA LEU A 22 38.36 -56.70 5.66
C LEU A 22 38.06 -58.19 5.97
N ALA A 23 36.90 -58.66 5.49
CA ALA A 23 36.66 -60.08 5.29
C ALA A 23 36.23 -60.32 3.83
N PRO A 24 36.70 -61.38 3.16
CA PRO A 24 36.45 -61.59 1.75
C PRO A 24 35.12 -62.30 1.51
N GLY A 25 34.35 -61.76 0.58
CA GLY A 25 33.24 -62.51 -0.05
C GLY A 25 31.85 -62.29 0.54
N GLY A 26 31.28 -61.14 0.28
CA GLY A 26 29.85 -60.94 0.51
C GLY A 26 29.45 -59.49 0.14
N ARG A 27 28.87 -59.29 -1.02
CA ARG A 27 28.21 -58.00 -1.37
C ARG A 27 27.02 -57.80 -0.45
N LEU A 28 27.22 -57.18 0.70
CA LEU A 28 26.13 -56.51 1.42
C LEU A 28 25.83 -55.18 0.72
N VAL A 29 24.90 -55.22 -0.20
CA VAL A 29 24.19 -54.01 -0.64
C VAL A 29 23.32 -53.60 0.52
N ALA A 30 23.85 -52.74 1.37
CA ALA A 30 22.99 -51.97 2.28
C ALA A 30 22.09 -51.08 1.41
N GLN A 31 20.92 -51.58 1.05
CA GLN A 31 19.82 -50.79 0.58
C GLN A 31 19.41 -49.92 1.76
N THR A 32 20.00 -48.74 1.87
CA THR A 32 19.32 -47.61 2.51
C THR A 32 18.11 -47.30 1.63
N GLN A 33 17.00 -48.02 1.86
CA GLN A 33 15.70 -47.63 1.44
C GLN A 33 15.40 -46.37 2.22
N THR A 34 15.89 -45.23 1.72
CA THR A 34 15.21 -43.94 1.96
C THR A 34 13.81 -44.15 1.41
N ARG A 35 12.87 -44.40 2.32
CA ARG A 35 11.45 -44.52 1.99
C ARG A 35 11.11 -43.17 1.37
N GLN A 36 11.14 -43.08 0.06
CA GLN A 36 10.65 -41.94 -0.71
C GLN A 36 9.14 -41.98 -0.49
N VAL A 37 8.70 -41.28 0.57
CA VAL A 37 7.28 -41.14 0.88
C VAL A 37 6.71 -40.39 -0.30
N SER A 38 5.90 -41.06 -1.11
CA SER A 38 5.36 -40.45 -2.32
C SER A 38 4.27 -39.44 -1.93
N VAL A 39 4.06 -38.44 -2.79
CA VAL A 39 2.98 -37.46 -2.62
C VAL A 39 1.64 -38.14 -2.51
N GLU A 40 1.44 -39.26 -3.23
CA GLU A 40 0.22 -40.07 -3.19
C GLU A 40 -0.03 -40.64 -1.79
N SER A 41 1.03 -41.03 -1.04
CA SER A 41 0.86 -41.51 0.33
C SER A 41 0.39 -40.39 1.26
N PHE A 42 0.86 -39.14 1.08
CA PHE A 42 0.35 -38.02 1.86
C PHE A 42 -1.11 -37.70 1.53
N ILE A 43 -1.53 -37.76 0.26
CA ILE A 43 -2.93 -37.57 -0.14
C ILE A 43 -3.81 -38.67 0.52
N TYR A 44 -3.34 -39.92 0.55
CA TYR A 44 -4.02 -41.00 1.24
C TYR A 44 -4.10 -40.75 2.76
N ASP A 45 -3.00 -40.27 3.38
CA ASP A 45 -2.94 -40.01 4.81
C ASP A 45 -3.82 -38.82 5.26
N LEU A 46 -4.19 -37.89 4.36
CA LEU A 46 -5.20 -36.86 4.69
C LEU A 46 -6.55 -37.48 5.10
N LYS A 47 -6.85 -38.71 4.69
CA LYS A 47 -8.10 -39.44 5.00
C LYS A 47 -7.93 -40.43 6.16
N SER A 48 -6.77 -40.42 6.82
CA SER A 48 -6.49 -41.36 7.95
C SER A 48 -7.42 -41.09 9.14
N PRO A 49 -7.86 -42.12 9.85
CA PRO A 49 -8.55 -41.95 11.14
C PRO A 49 -7.66 -41.30 12.20
N ASP A 50 -6.34 -41.45 12.08
CA ASP A 50 -5.35 -40.89 12.99
C ASP A 50 -5.10 -39.41 12.67
N PRO A 51 -5.39 -38.48 13.60
CA PRO A 51 -5.18 -37.06 13.40
C PRO A 51 -3.71 -36.67 13.23
N GLU A 52 -2.76 -37.42 13.85
CA GLU A 52 -1.34 -37.14 13.69
C GLU A 52 -0.87 -37.39 12.24
N ARG A 53 -1.42 -38.43 11.61
CA ARG A 53 -1.14 -38.75 10.20
C ARG A 53 -1.74 -37.66 9.28
N ARG A 54 -3.00 -37.23 9.52
CA ARG A 54 -3.61 -36.16 8.75
C ARG A 54 -2.82 -34.86 8.87
N GLN A 55 -2.37 -34.50 10.09
CA GLN A 55 -1.54 -33.32 10.34
C GLN A 55 -0.21 -33.40 9.63
N ALA A 56 0.51 -34.53 9.72
CA ALA A 56 1.80 -34.72 9.05
C ALA A 56 1.67 -34.66 7.53
N ALA A 57 0.62 -35.27 6.97
CA ALA A 57 0.33 -35.23 5.55
C ALA A 57 0.07 -33.81 5.03
N ALA A 58 -0.75 -33.02 5.74
CA ALA A 58 -1.00 -31.63 5.40
C ALA A 58 0.29 -30.81 5.37
N ARG A 59 1.14 -30.97 6.40
CA ARG A 59 2.44 -30.30 6.50
C ARG A 59 3.34 -30.63 5.31
N GLU A 60 3.50 -31.89 4.96
CA GLU A 60 4.41 -32.30 3.88
C GLU A 60 3.87 -31.82 2.50
N LEU A 61 2.56 -31.91 2.26
CA LEU A 61 1.95 -31.36 1.04
C LEU A 61 2.13 -29.85 0.91
N GLY A 62 2.01 -29.10 2.02
CA GLY A 62 2.30 -27.67 2.06
C GLY A 62 3.76 -27.34 1.76
N LYS A 63 4.72 -28.08 2.34
CA LYS A 63 6.16 -27.89 2.10
C LYS A 63 6.54 -28.09 0.63
N VAL A 64 5.99 -29.11 -0.01
CA VAL A 64 6.28 -29.40 -1.42
C VAL A 64 5.40 -28.60 -2.38
N LYS A 65 4.49 -27.76 -1.86
CA LYS A 65 3.55 -26.94 -2.63
C LYS A 65 2.77 -27.75 -3.68
N HIS A 66 2.24 -28.91 -3.28
CA HIS A 66 1.51 -29.79 -4.20
C HIS A 66 0.09 -29.31 -4.44
N LEU A 67 -0.08 -28.37 -5.39
CA LEU A 67 -1.35 -27.73 -5.70
C LEU A 67 -2.52 -28.70 -5.98
N PRO A 68 -2.33 -29.87 -6.65
CA PRO A 68 -3.43 -30.80 -6.86
C PRO A 68 -4.11 -31.32 -5.59
N ALA A 69 -3.43 -31.26 -4.42
CA ALA A 69 -4.00 -31.65 -3.14
C ALA A 69 -4.86 -30.56 -2.48
N THR A 70 -4.95 -29.36 -3.04
CA THR A 70 -5.73 -28.25 -2.47
C THR A 70 -7.17 -28.64 -2.12
N PRO A 71 -7.93 -29.33 -2.99
CA PRO A 71 -9.31 -29.75 -2.64
C PRO A 71 -9.38 -30.71 -1.44
N ASP A 72 -8.44 -31.67 -1.35
CA ASP A 72 -8.39 -32.62 -0.23
C ASP A 72 -8.01 -31.93 1.10
N LEU A 73 -7.13 -30.90 1.04
CA LEU A 73 -6.81 -30.06 2.19
C LEU A 73 -8.01 -29.22 2.62
N ILE A 74 -8.71 -28.57 1.69
CA ILE A 74 -9.91 -27.78 1.99
C ILE A 74 -10.99 -28.66 2.66
N ALA A 75 -11.13 -29.91 2.28
CA ALA A 75 -12.08 -30.84 2.91
C ALA A 75 -11.79 -31.03 4.41
N LEU A 76 -10.55 -30.79 4.87
CA LEU A 76 -10.17 -30.86 6.29
C LEU A 76 -10.34 -29.52 7.03
N ALA A 77 -10.94 -28.52 6.42
CA ALA A 77 -11.21 -27.24 7.10
C ALA A 77 -12.15 -27.36 8.31
N HIS A 78 -12.93 -28.47 8.35
CA HIS A 78 -13.83 -28.78 9.45
C HIS A 78 -13.38 -30.02 10.25
N ASP A 79 -12.09 -30.39 10.18
CA ASP A 79 -11.55 -31.49 10.97
C ASP A 79 -11.87 -31.30 12.48
N PRO A 80 -12.31 -32.33 13.20
CA PRO A 80 -12.65 -32.19 14.62
C PRO A 80 -11.45 -31.79 15.49
N VAL A 81 -10.21 -32.07 15.02
CA VAL A 81 -8.98 -31.78 15.77
C VAL A 81 -8.38 -30.43 15.36
N PRO A 82 -8.32 -29.44 16.26
CA PRO A 82 -7.79 -28.12 15.94
C PRO A 82 -6.35 -28.12 15.41
N ALA A 83 -5.52 -29.06 15.87
CA ALA A 83 -4.14 -29.19 15.38
C ALA A 83 -4.08 -29.55 13.89
N VAL A 84 -5.00 -30.37 13.39
CA VAL A 84 -5.13 -30.70 11.97
C VAL A 84 -5.57 -29.46 11.19
N ARG A 85 -6.62 -28.77 11.64
CA ARG A 85 -7.10 -27.55 10.98
C ARG A 85 -6.02 -26.48 10.89
N ARG A 86 -5.23 -26.28 11.96
CA ARG A 86 -4.10 -25.34 12.01
C ARG A 86 -3.03 -25.67 10.98
N GLU A 87 -2.71 -26.93 10.83
CA GLU A 87 -1.70 -27.37 9.87
C GLU A 87 -2.20 -27.28 8.42
N VAL A 88 -3.47 -27.61 8.20
CA VAL A 88 -4.12 -27.47 6.88
C VAL A 88 -4.15 -26.00 6.45
N GLU A 89 -4.53 -25.08 7.35
CA GLU A 89 -4.52 -23.64 7.08
C GLU A 89 -3.11 -23.19 6.69
N SER A 90 -2.10 -23.60 7.47
CA SER A 90 -0.69 -23.30 7.19
C SER A 90 -0.22 -23.90 5.86
N ALA A 91 -0.64 -25.11 5.52
CA ALA A 91 -0.30 -25.76 4.25
C ALA A 91 -0.88 -24.98 3.06
N LEU A 92 -2.15 -24.56 3.14
CA LEU A 92 -2.80 -23.75 2.11
C LEU A 92 -2.14 -22.40 1.95
N GLU A 93 -1.74 -21.74 3.06
CA GLU A 93 -0.98 -20.49 3.01
C GLU A 93 0.37 -20.67 2.29
N HIS A 94 1.12 -21.76 2.58
CA HIS A 94 2.39 -22.07 1.94
C HIS A 94 2.27 -22.40 0.45
N MET A 95 1.14 -22.96 0.01
CA MET A 95 0.89 -23.27 -1.40
C MET A 95 0.76 -22.02 -2.26
N GLU A 96 0.34 -20.90 -1.65
CA GLU A 96 0.32 -19.61 -2.32
C GLU A 96 -0.56 -19.57 -3.60
N ASP A 97 -1.62 -20.32 -3.63
CA ASP A 97 -2.49 -20.44 -4.79
C ASP A 97 -3.91 -19.98 -4.50
N ILE A 98 -4.51 -19.25 -5.44
CA ILE A 98 -5.86 -18.69 -5.28
C ILE A 98 -6.92 -19.76 -5.07
N SER A 99 -6.68 -20.99 -5.51
CA SER A 99 -7.59 -22.13 -5.28
C SER A 99 -7.74 -22.50 -3.78
N ALA A 100 -6.85 -22.00 -2.91
CA ALA A 100 -6.96 -22.14 -1.45
C ALA A 100 -8.04 -21.24 -0.82
N LEU A 101 -8.55 -20.27 -1.55
CA LEU A 101 -9.49 -19.26 -1.05
C LEU A 101 -10.72 -19.84 -0.33
N PRO A 102 -11.42 -20.88 -0.80
CA PRO A 102 -12.53 -21.49 -0.07
C PRO A 102 -12.12 -22.04 1.31
N GLY A 103 -10.90 -22.54 1.45
CA GLY A 103 -10.34 -22.97 2.73
C GLY A 103 -10.19 -21.81 3.71
N PHE A 104 -9.61 -20.70 3.28
CA PHE A 104 -9.47 -19.50 4.13
C PHE A 104 -10.83 -18.92 4.52
N VAL A 105 -11.82 -18.93 3.63
CA VAL A 105 -13.21 -18.53 3.95
C VAL A 105 -13.77 -19.39 5.07
N ALA A 106 -13.58 -20.72 5.00
CA ALA A 106 -14.02 -21.64 6.05
C ALA A 106 -13.30 -21.39 7.38
N PHE A 107 -11.97 -21.28 7.37
CA PHE A 107 -11.17 -21.01 8.56
C PHE A 107 -11.42 -19.65 9.19
N ALA A 108 -11.86 -18.66 8.43
CA ALA A 108 -12.23 -17.35 8.98
C ALA A 108 -13.40 -17.42 9.98
N THR A 109 -14.09 -18.56 10.10
CA THR A 109 -15.16 -18.80 11.08
C THR A 109 -14.77 -19.85 12.14
N ASP A 110 -13.50 -20.26 12.20
CA ASP A 110 -13.01 -21.28 13.13
C ASP A 110 -13.24 -20.89 14.60
N THR A 111 -13.43 -21.87 15.46
CA THR A 111 -13.55 -21.68 16.92
C THR A 111 -12.23 -21.21 17.55
N GLU A 112 -11.10 -21.66 16.99
CA GLU A 112 -9.77 -21.26 17.44
C GLU A 112 -9.39 -19.87 16.90
N VAL A 113 -9.04 -18.97 17.83
CA VAL A 113 -8.71 -17.57 17.50
C VAL A 113 -7.51 -17.48 16.56
N ASP A 114 -6.48 -18.28 16.77
CA ASP A 114 -5.25 -18.28 15.98
C ASP A 114 -5.47 -18.76 14.55
N ILE A 115 -6.38 -19.71 14.33
CA ILE A 115 -6.75 -20.18 12.99
C ILE A 115 -7.56 -19.10 12.28
N ARG A 116 -8.56 -18.49 12.95
CA ARG A 116 -9.33 -17.37 12.37
C ARG A 116 -8.43 -16.20 12.01
N ALA A 117 -7.50 -15.82 12.90
CA ALA A 117 -6.62 -14.68 12.68
C ALA A 117 -5.75 -14.86 11.43
N ARG A 118 -5.15 -16.04 11.26
CA ARG A 118 -4.35 -16.36 10.07
C ARG A 118 -5.19 -16.40 8.82
N ALA A 119 -6.35 -17.03 8.86
CA ALA A 119 -7.25 -17.10 7.71
C ALA A 119 -7.70 -15.72 7.24
N VAL A 120 -8.05 -14.81 8.17
CA VAL A 120 -8.41 -13.43 7.83
C VAL A 120 -7.22 -12.68 7.18
N ALA A 121 -6.00 -12.88 7.66
CA ALA A 121 -4.81 -12.33 7.02
C ALA A 121 -4.55 -12.95 5.63
N SER A 122 -4.70 -14.27 5.49
CA SER A 122 -4.50 -15.00 4.23
C SER A 122 -5.49 -14.58 3.15
N LEU A 123 -6.75 -14.28 3.50
CA LEU A 123 -7.76 -13.73 2.59
C LEU A 123 -7.32 -12.40 1.96
N VAL A 124 -6.56 -11.59 2.68
CA VAL A 124 -6.01 -10.33 2.16
C VAL A 124 -4.74 -10.60 1.36
N ASN A 125 -3.80 -11.34 1.96
CA ASN A 125 -2.45 -11.52 1.43
C ASN A 125 -2.42 -12.25 0.07
N ILE A 126 -3.38 -13.13 -0.19
CA ILE A 126 -3.45 -13.90 -1.44
C ILE A 126 -3.68 -13.01 -2.67
N HIS A 127 -4.20 -11.80 -2.48
CA HIS A 127 -4.46 -10.81 -3.54
C HIS A 127 -3.33 -9.79 -3.71
N LEU A 128 -2.33 -9.79 -2.81
CA LEU A 128 -1.26 -8.81 -2.84
C LEU A 128 -0.04 -9.32 -3.62
N PRO A 129 0.65 -8.44 -4.37
CA PRO A 129 1.86 -8.81 -5.08
C PRO A 129 2.95 -9.27 -4.10
N ARG A 130 3.57 -10.40 -4.40
CA ARG A 130 4.65 -10.95 -3.58
C ARG A 130 5.98 -10.42 -4.01
N THR A 131 6.66 -9.71 -3.12
CA THR A 131 8.05 -9.35 -3.29
C THR A 131 8.93 -10.59 -3.06
N LYS A 132 9.64 -11.04 -4.10
CA LYS A 132 10.63 -12.13 -4.00
C LYS A 132 11.98 -11.56 -3.56
N GLY A 133 12.69 -12.26 -2.66
CA GLY A 133 14.06 -11.94 -2.27
C GLY A 133 14.21 -11.22 -0.92
N LEU A 134 15.37 -10.55 -0.74
CA LEU A 134 15.73 -9.85 0.51
C LEU A 134 14.69 -8.79 0.93
N GLY A 135 14.01 -8.19 -0.06
CA GLY A 135 12.89 -7.28 0.17
C GLY A 135 11.72 -7.93 0.91
N ALA A 136 11.38 -9.19 0.61
CA ALA A 136 10.31 -9.93 1.30
C ALA A 136 10.64 -10.20 2.78
N ALA A 137 11.91 -10.49 3.08
CA ALA A 137 12.37 -10.66 4.46
C ALA A 137 12.33 -9.34 5.24
N LEU A 138 12.70 -8.23 4.60
CA LEU A 138 12.65 -6.88 5.17
C LEU A 138 11.21 -6.40 5.33
N THR A 139 10.30 -6.76 4.43
CA THR A 139 8.86 -6.44 4.56
C THR A 139 8.24 -7.22 5.71
N ARG A 140 8.54 -8.51 5.87
CA ARG A 140 8.10 -9.32 7.03
C ARG A 140 8.71 -8.82 8.36
N LEU A 141 9.96 -8.35 8.35
CA LEU A 141 10.58 -7.68 9.50
C LEU A 141 9.93 -6.30 9.76
N GLY A 142 9.54 -5.58 8.71
CA GLY A 142 8.84 -4.31 8.77
C GLY A 142 7.38 -4.44 9.24
N GLU A 143 6.71 -5.56 8.95
CA GLU A 143 5.40 -5.91 9.49
C GLU A 143 5.45 -6.18 11.01
N MET A 144 6.60 -6.64 11.50
CA MET A 144 6.88 -6.81 12.93
C MET A 144 7.39 -5.52 13.59
N ILE A 145 7.96 -4.58 12.79
CA ILE A 145 8.44 -3.27 13.22
C ILE A 145 7.58 -2.21 12.53
N MET A 146 6.46 -1.82 13.15
CA MET A 146 5.61 -0.66 12.86
C MET A 146 5.67 -0.17 11.40
N LEU A 147 4.72 -0.57 10.57
CA LEU A 147 4.36 0.19 9.36
C LEU A 147 4.10 1.64 9.81
N THR A 148 4.93 2.57 9.34
CA THR A 148 4.61 3.98 9.54
C THR A 148 3.24 4.27 8.91
N PRO A 149 2.41 5.09 9.52
CA PRO A 149 1.07 5.41 9.03
C PRO A 149 1.01 5.75 7.55
N GLU A 150 2.05 6.36 6.99
CA GLU A 150 2.14 6.77 5.59
C GLU A 150 2.26 5.59 4.61
N ARG A 151 3.06 4.55 4.93
CA ARG A 151 3.20 3.36 4.07
C ARG A 151 1.95 2.48 4.00
N ASP A 152 1.12 2.50 5.04
CA ASP A 152 -0.12 1.75 5.04
C ASP A 152 -1.14 2.30 4.03
N LEU A 153 -1.12 3.61 3.72
CA LEU A 153 -2.02 4.19 2.71
C LEU A 153 -1.73 3.70 1.29
N ASP A 154 -0.48 3.37 0.99
CA ASP A 154 -0.08 2.92 -0.35
C ASP A 154 -0.39 1.44 -0.60
N LEU A 155 -0.67 0.66 0.46
CA LEU A 155 -1.00 -0.74 0.31
C LEU A 155 -2.48 -0.91 -0.09
N VAL A 156 -2.72 -1.02 -1.37
CA VAL A 156 -4.02 -1.32 -1.97
C VAL A 156 -3.84 -2.33 -3.10
N VAL A 157 -4.85 -3.18 -3.29
CA VAL A 157 -4.87 -4.09 -4.42
C VAL A 157 -4.95 -3.30 -5.73
N GLU A 158 -4.20 -3.74 -6.74
CA GLU A 158 -4.26 -3.12 -8.07
C GLU A 158 -5.66 -3.25 -8.68
N PRO A 159 -6.13 -2.26 -9.45
CA PRO A 159 -7.51 -2.23 -9.94
C PRO A 159 -7.91 -3.40 -10.85
N ASP A 160 -6.93 -4.04 -11.48
CA ASP A 160 -7.09 -5.17 -12.41
C ASP A 160 -7.06 -6.54 -11.69
N VAL A 161 -6.74 -6.59 -10.40
CA VAL A 161 -6.78 -7.82 -9.60
C VAL A 161 -8.21 -8.13 -9.19
N PRO A 162 -8.81 -9.23 -9.68
CA PRO A 162 -10.17 -9.58 -9.28
C PRO A 162 -10.18 -10.06 -7.82
N VAL A 163 -11.08 -9.49 -7.02
CA VAL A 163 -11.35 -9.93 -5.66
C VAL A 163 -12.73 -10.58 -5.62
N ASP A 164 -12.79 -11.85 -5.22
CA ASP A 164 -14.06 -12.56 -5.11
C ASP A 164 -14.94 -11.87 -4.05
N PRO A 165 -16.22 -11.56 -4.35
CA PRO A 165 -17.15 -10.96 -3.40
C PRO A 165 -17.27 -11.70 -2.07
N ILE A 166 -17.08 -13.04 -2.04
CA ILE A 166 -17.11 -13.83 -0.81
C ILE A 166 -16.02 -13.40 0.17
N VAL A 167 -14.85 -12.96 -0.34
CA VAL A 167 -13.75 -12.45 0.50
C VAL A 167 -14.19 -11.20 1.24
N ILE A 168 -14.76 -10.24 0.51
CA ILE A 168 -15.24 -8.98 1.10
C ILE A 168 -16.36 -9.27 2.12
N THR A 169 -17.30 -10.15 1.79
CA THR A 169 -18.38 -10.56 2.70
C THR A 169 -17.82 -11.20 3.96
N THR A 170 -16.84 -12.11 3.82
CA THR A 170 -16.21 -12.81 4.96
C THR A 170 -15.44 -11.83 5.84
N LEU A 171 -14.62 -10.96 5.27
CA LEU A 171 -13.89 -9.94 6.02
C LEU A 171 -14.85 -8.97 6.71
N THR A 172 -15.92 -8.53 6.03
CA THR A 172 -16.93 -7.64 6.62
C THR A 172 -17.57 -8.26 7.87
N ALA A 173 -17.90 -9.54 7.82
CA ALA A 173 -18.42 -10.25 8.99
C ALA A 173 -17.40 -10.33 10.16
N ARG A 174 -16.10 -10.31 9.88
CA ARG A 174 -15.04 -10.32 10.90
C ARG A 174 -14.73 -8.95 11.49
N ILE A 175 -15.27 -7.86 10.96
CA ILE A 175 -15.21 -6.52 11.58
C ILE A 175 -15.85 -6.53 13.00
N SER A 176 -16.77 -7.45 13.25
CA SER A 176 -17.41 -7.64 14.55
C SER A 176 -16.89 -8.88 15.32
N ASP A 177 -15.71 -9.42 14.99
CA ASP A 177 -15.13 -10.58 15.70
C ASP A 177 -14.88 -10.25 17.18
N PRO A 178 -15.05 -11.18 18.11
CA PRO A 178 -14.72 -10.99 19.53
C PRO A 178 -13.25 -10.58 19.75
N ASP A 179 -12.32 -11.10 18.95
CA ASP A 179 -10.91 -10.76 19.03
C ASP A 179 -10.61 -9.43 18.35
N LYS A 180 -9.95 -8.52 19.09
CA LYS A 180 -9.61 -7.18 18.60
C LYS A 180 -8.63 -7.21 17.40
N GLY A 181 -7.66 -8.13 17.42
CA GLY A 181 -6.68 -8.26 16.35
C GLY A 181 -7.32 -8.66 15.04
N ILE A 182 -8.27 -9.61 15.11
CA ILE A 182 -9.06 -10.07 13.95
C ILE A 182 -9.93 -8.92 13.42
N ARG A 183 -10.66 -8.21 14.29
CA ARG A 183 -11.44 -7.02 13.87
C ARG A 183 -10.58 -6.03 13.12
N ARG A 184 -9.40 -5.70 13.66
CA ARG A 184 -8.48 -4.73 13.07
C ARG A 184 -7.95 -5.18 11.72
N THR A 185 -7.55 -6.46 11.60
CA THR A 185 -7.11 -7.06 10.34
C THR A 185 -8.23 -7.03 9.30
N ALA A 186 -9.46 -7.32 9.70
CA ALA A 186 -10.62 -7.28 8.82
C ALA A 186 -10.93 -5.85 8.33
N VAL A 187 -10.96 -4.84 9.23
CA VAL A 187 -11.15 -3.43 8.88
C VAL A 187 -10.12 -2.97 7.86
N ARG A 188 -8.83 -3.25 8.10
CA ARG A 188 -7.76 -2.89 7.17
C ARG A 188 -7.84 -3.68 5.86
N GLY A 189 -8.16 -4.97 5.96
CA GLY A 189 -8.26 -5.87 4.81
C GLY A 189 -9.31 -5.45 3.80
N VAL A 190 -10.51 -5.07 4.24
CA VAL A 190 -11.55 -4.57 3.32
C VAL A 190 -11.15 -3.26 2.65
N GLY A 191 -10.37 -2.40 3.34
CA GLY A 191 -9.79 -1.20 2.74
C GLY A 191 -8.74 -1.53 1.67
N ILE A 192 -7.79 -2.41 1.98
CA ILE A 192 -6.73 -2.87 1.07
C ILE A 192 -7.33 -3.48 -0.20
N LEU A 193 -8.36 -4.30 -0.05
CA LEU A 193 -9.05 -4.96 -1.15
C LEU A 193 -10.12 -4.08 -1.83
N ARG A 194 -10.24 -2.81 -1.45
CA ARG A 194 -11.23 -1.85 -1.98
C ARG A 194 -12.67 -2.35 -1.95
N GLY A 195 -13.03 -3.04 -0.86
CA GLY A 195 -14.30 -3.73 -0.68
C GLY A 195 -15.48 -2.78 -0.45
N LYS A 196 -16.07 -2.22 -1.50
CA LYS A 196 -17.19 -1.25 -1.40
C LYS A 196 -18.37 -1.77 -0.58
N ALA A 197 -18.66 -3.08 -0.62
CA ALA A 197 -19.73 -3.67 0.16
C ALA A 197 -19.55 -3.54 1.68
N ALA A 198 -18.31 -3.31 2.16
CA ALA A 198 -18.02 -3.11 3.58
C ALA A 198 -18.21 -1.66 4.06
N VAL A 199 -18.48 -0.72 3.16
CA VAL A 199 -18.61 0.72 3.48
C VAL A 199 -19.59 1.01 4.63
N PRO A 200 -20.82 0.47 4.66
CA PRO A 200 -21.75 0.73 5.76
C PRO A 200 -21.20 0.30 7.12
N GLU A 201 -20.53 -0.84 7.16
CA GLU A 201 -19.93 -1.38 8.39
C GLU A 201 -18.71 -0.56 8.83
N LEU A 202 -17.88 -0.08 7.90
CA LEU A 202 -16.78 0.82 8.20
C LEU A 202 -17.27 2.16 8.75
N VAL A 203 -18.33 2.74 8.19
CA VAL A 203 -18.96 3.96 8.71
C VAL A 203 -19.47 3.73 10.13
N ARG A 204 -20.06 2.55 10.42
CA ARG A 204 -20.45 2.17 11.77
C ARG A 204 -19.26 2.11 12.72
N VAL A 205 -18.15 1.50 12.31
CA VAL A 205 -16.91 1.47 13.11
C VAL A 205 -16.44 2.88 13.43
N VAL A 206 -16.36 3.78 12.46
CA VAL A 206 -15.93 5.17 12.67
C VAL A 206 -16.85 5.90 13.66
N ARG A 207 -18.15 5.65 13.60
CA ARG A 207 -19.16 6.29 14.46
C ARG A 207 -19.19 5.75 15.87
N GLU A 208 -19.06 4.43 16.05
CA GLU A 208 -19.50 3.73 17.27
C GLU A 208 -18.38 3.01 18.02
N ASP A 209 -17.25 2.68 17.37
CA ASP A 209 -16.19 1.94 18.05
C ASP A 209 -15.56 2.79 19.17
N ARG A 210 -15.35 2.18 20.35
CA ARG A 210 -14.75 2.85 21.50
C ARG A 210 -13.24 3.05 21.35
N ASP A 211 -12.61 2.25 20.49
CA ASP A 211 -11.17 2.29 20.28
C ASP A 211 -10.84 3.31 19.17
N GLU A 212 -10.12 4.37 19.54
CA GLU A 212 -9.65 5.40 18.61
C GLU A 212 -8.88 4.79 17.42
N SER A 213 -8.02 3.80 17.71
CA SER A 213 -7.23 3.16 16.63
C SER A 213 -8.10 2.40 15.63
N MET A 214 -9.23 1.84 16.07
CA MET A 214 -10.20 1.19 15.19
C MET A 214 -10.94 2.22 14.33
N ARG A 215 -11.39 3.34 14.94
CA ARG A 215 -12.03 4.43 14.18
C ARG A 215 -11.07 4.99 13.13
N PHE A 216 -9.80 5.20 13.49
CA PHE A 216 -8.76 5.67 12.59
C PHE A 216 -8.52 4.71 11.41
N ASP A 217 -8.33 3.40 11.70
CA ASP A 217 -8.19 2.37 10.67
C ASP A 217 -9.45 2.30 9.78
N GLY A 218 -10.65 2.52 10.34
CA GLY A 218 -11.91 2.60 9.61
C GLY A 218 -11.92 3.74 8.59
N VAL A 219 -11.53 4.96 8.99
CA VAL A 219 -11.44 6.12 8.07
C VAL A 219 -10.42 5.86 6.97
N ARG A 220 -9.26 5.30 7.29
CA ARG A 220 -8.24 4.95 6.31
C ARG A 220 -8.72 3.91 5.31
N SER A 221 -9.48 2.93 5.78
CA SER A 221 -10.09 1.92 4.90
C SER A 221 -11.12 2.52 3.96
N LEU A 222 -11.95 3.45 4.44
CA LEU A 222 -12.87 4.24 3.61
C LEU A 222 -12.12 5.07 2.55
N ARG A 223 -10.98 5.69 2.93
CA ARG A 223 -10.12 6.43 1.99
C ARG A 223 -9.57 5.52 0.89
N LYS A 224 -9.07 4.32 1.23
CA LYS A 224 -8.57 3.32 0.28
C LYS A 224 -9.65 2.85 -0.70
N ILE A 225 -10.88 2.66 -0.21
CA ILE A 225 -12.04 2.30 -1.04
C ILE A 225 -12.39 3.42 -2.02
N GLY A 226 -12.28 4.68 -1.58
CA GLY A 226 -12.47 5.86 -2.43
C GLY A 226 -13.92 6.06 -2.90
N ASP A 227 -14.92 5.61 -2.14
CA ASP A 227 -16.32 5.79 -2.47
C ASP A 227 -16.81 7.18 -1.99
N ALA A 228 -16.97 8.12 -2.93
CA ALA A 228 -17.37 9.48 -2.62
C ALA A 228 -18.82 9.59 -2.07
N SER A 229 -19.64 8.55 -2.18
CA SER A 229 -21.04 8.57 -1.67
C SER A 229 -21.11 8.75 -0.16
N ILE A 230 -20.04 8.37 0.58
CA ILE A 230 -19.96 8.49 2.04
C ILE A 230 -19.57 9.89 2.52
N GLY A 231 -19.27 10.80 1.62
CA GLY A 231 -18.77 12.13 1.99
C GLY A 231 -19.68 12.86 2.97
N GLY A 232 -21.01 12.73 2.81
CA GLY A 232 -21.98 13.29 3.73
C GLY A 232 -21.90 12.71 5.14
N ASP A 233 -21.70 11.38 5.26
CA ASP A 233 -21.53 10.71 6.55
C ASP A 233 -20.25 11.19 7.26
N LEU A 234 -19.14 11.31 6.52
CA LEU A 234 -17.87 11.79 7.08
C LEU A 234 -17.97 13.25 7.53
N VAL A 235 -18.64 14.12 6.77
CA VAL A 235 -18.88 15.53 7.18
C VAL A 235 -19.68 15.58 8.47
N ALA A 236 -20.73 14.77 8.61
CA ALA A 236 -21.54 14.70 9.83
C ALA A 236 -20.74 14.23 11.06
N LEU A 237 -19.67 13.46 10.84
CA LEU A 237 -18.80 12.94 11.91
C LEU A 237 -17.61 13.87 12.26
N LEU A 238 -17.40 14.99 11.56
CA LEU A 238 -16.32 15.93 11.85
C LEU A 238 -16.44 16.62 13.23
N ASN A 239 -17.59 16.49 13.90
CA ASN A 239 -17.81 16.98 15.26
C ASN A 239 -17.36 16.00 16.36
N LEU A 240 -16.84 14.81 16.01
CA LEU A 240 -16.30 13.87 16.99
C LEU A 240 -15.14 14.51 17.76
N ASN A 241 -15.15 14.30 19.09
CA ASN A 241 -14.10 14.81 19.98
C ASN A 241 -12.84 13.90 19.95
N ASP A 242 -12.25 13.78 18.77
CA ASP A 242 -11.06 12.97 18.49
C ASP A 242 -10.31 13.62 17.33
N ASP A 243 -9.27 14.35 17.68
CA ASP A 243 -8.52 15.15 16.70
C ASP A 243 -7.81 14.30 15.64
N THR A 244 -7.32 13.12 16.02
CA THR A 244 -6.61 12.22 15.10
C THR A 244 -7.55 11.68 14.04
N VAL A 245 -8.70 11.15 14.46
CA VAL A 245 -9.72 10.62 13.56
C VAL A 245 -10.33 11.75 12.73
N ARG A 246 -10.59 12.91 13.33
CA ARG A 246 -11.12 14.08 12.62
C ARG A 246 -10.18 14.57 11.53
N ASN A 247 -8.88 14.65 11.81
CA ASN A 247 -7.87 15.03 10.81
C ASN A 247 -7.81 14.03 9.64
N GLU A 248 -7.87 12.72 9.93
CA GLU A 248 -7.90 11.70 8.88
C GLU A 248 -9.20 11.77 8.06
N MET A 249 -10.36 12.08 8.68
CA MET A 249 -11.60 12.31 7.95
C MET A 249 -11.51 13.52 7.00
N MET A 250 -10.95 14.64 7.46
CA MET A 250 -10.73 15.81 6.61
C MET A 250 -9.82 15.50 5.42
N ALA A 251 -8.69 14.81 5.67
CA ALA A 251 -7.80 14.37 4.60
C ALA A 251 -8.50 13.41 3.62
N THR A 252 -9.35 12.52 4.13
CA THR A 252 -10.16 11.61 3.32
C THR A 252 -11.15 12.36 2.44
N LEU A 253 -11.86 13.34 2.98
CA LEU A 253 -12.79 14.20 2.22
C LEU A 253 -12.05 14.99 1.12
N GLY A 254 -10.85 15.47 1.41
CA GLY A 254 -9.96 16.09 0.43
C GLY A 254 -9.60 15.14 -0.71
N SER A 255 -9.08 13.96 -0.39
CA SER A 255 -8.68 12.95 -1.38
C SER A 255 -9.84 12.46 -2.26
N MET A 256 -11.05 12.41 -1.72
CA MET A 256 -12.29 12.10 -2.45
C MET A 256 -12.82 13.28 -3.26
N ARG A 257 -12.25 14.47 -3.10
CA ARG A 257 -12.71 15.73 -3.70
C ARG A 257 -14.20 16.00 -3.44
N TYR A 258 -14.64 15.69 -2.21
CA TYR A 258 -16.06 15.81 -1.85
C TYR A 258 -16.44 17.26 -1.58
N ARG A 259 -17.07 17.91 -2.56
CA ARG A 259 -17.45 19.33 -2.49
C ARG A 259 -18.40 19.67 -1.36
N GLY A 260 -19.24 18.74 -0.92
CA GLY A 260 -20.14 18.95 0.22
C GLY A 260 -19.42 19.24 1.55
N ALA A 261 -18.09 18.98 1.63
CA ALA A 261 -17.30 19.31 2.82
C ALA A 261 -16.81 20.76 2.87
N VAL A 262 -16.86 21.51 1.76
CA VAL A 262 -16.29 22.87 1.65
C VAL A 262 -16.80 23.82 2.75
N PRO A 263 -18.10 23.91 3.05
CA PRO A 263 -18.59 24.83 4.08
C PRO A 263 -18.00 24.52 5.46
N GLU A 264 -17.98 23.24 5.86
CA GLU A 264 -17.50 22.84 7.18
C GLU A 264 -15.98 22.96 7.29
N LEU A 265 -15.23 22.57 6.25
CA LEU A 265 -13.76 22.76 6.22
C LEU A 265 -13.39 24.24 6.27
N THR A 266 -14.10 25.11 5.55
CA THR A 266 -13.91 26.57 5.62
C THR A 266 -14.16 27.07 7.03
N ARG A 267 -15.23 26.63 7.68
CA ARG A 267 -15.53 26.97 9.06
C ARG A 267 -14.39 26.58 10.00
N ILE A 268 -13.83 25.38 9.83
CA ILE A 268 -12.70 24.91 10.65
C ILE A 268 -11.46 25.79 10.43
N VAL A 269 -11.13 26.15 9.18
CA VAL A 269 -9.98 27.01 8.88
C VAL A 269 -10.16 28.40 9.51
N GLU A 270 -11.38 28.94 9.58
CA GLU A 270 -11.69 30.28 10.09
C GLU A 270 -11.88 30.34 11.61
N ALA A 271 -12.42 29.26 12.21
CA ALA A 271 -12.69 29.20 13.64
C ALA A 271 -11.43 29.00 14.49
N THR A 272 -10.42 28.32 13.96
CA THR A 272 -9.19 28.02 14.67
C THR A 272 -8.19 29.16 14.51
N ALA A 273 -7.95 29.88 15.60
CA ALA A 273 -6.94 30.93 15.63
C ALA A 273 -5.55 30.29 15.72
N LYS A 274 -4.72 30.47 14.70
CA LYS A 274 -3.28 30.19 14.67
C LYS A 274 -2.85 28.85 14.05
N THR A 275 -1.84 28.19 14.62
CA THR A 275 -0.99 27.16 14.05
C THR A 275 -1.47 25.73 14.35
N ASP A 276 -2.78 25.51 14.47
CA ASP A 276 -3.34 24.20 14.84
C ASP A 276 -3.38 23.23 13.67
N THR A 277 -3.04 21.97 13.94
CA THR A 277 -3.08 20.88 12.97
C THR A 277 -4.42 20.78 12.23
N PRO A 278 -5.59 20.82 12.90
CA PRO A 278 -6.88 20.79 12.21
C PRO A 278 -7.06 21.87 11.15
N ARG A 279 -6.59 23.09 11.44
CA ARG A 279 -6.65 24.22 10.48
C ARG A 279 -5.85 23.94 9.21
N VAL A 280 -4.65 23.39 9.40
CA VAL A 280 -3.76 23.03 8.26
C VAL A 280 -4.34 21.90 7.45
N VAL A 281 -4.83 20.84 8.10
CA VAL A 281 -5.44 19.69 7.42
C VAL A 281 -6.73 20.09 6.69
N ALA A 282 -7.55 20.93 7.28
CA ALA A 282 -8.75 21.44 6.62
C ALA A 282 -8.40 22.27 5.38
N LEU A 283 -7.37 23.13 5.46
CA LEU A 283 -6.92 23.92 4.30
C LEU A 283 -6.33 23.03 3.20
N ALA A 284 -5.56 22.01 3.56
CA ALA A 284 -5.05 21.01 2.62
C ALA A 284 -6.21 20.27 1.92
N ALA A 285 -7.21 19.83 2.69
CA ALA A 285 -8.39 19.18 2.13
C ALA A 285 -9.19 20.10 1.18
N LEU A 286 -9.31 21.39 1.50
CA LEU A 286 -9.92 22.37 0.58
C LEU A 286 -9.11 22.52 -0.71
N ALA A 287 -7.77 22.53 -0.60
CA ALA A 287 -6.90 22.58 -1.78
C ALA A 287 -7.06 21.34 -2.67
N ASP A 288 -7.21 20.14 -2.07
CA ASP A 288 -7.46 18.89 -2.80
C ASP A 288 -8.84 18.83 -3.45
N ILE A 289 -9.87 19.33 -2.76
CA ILE A 289 -11.25 19.43 -3.30
C ILE A 289 -11.28 20.37 -4.51
N ALA A 290 -10.45 21.41 -4.50
CA ALA A 290 -10.31 22.35 -5.60
C ALA A 290 -11.63 23.03 -6.02
N ASP A 291 -12.50 23.33 -5.04
CA ASP A 291 -13.75 24.06 -5.33
C ASP A 291 -13.47 25.54 -5.52
N PRO A 292 -13.93 26.17 -6.63
CA PRO A 292 -13.69 27.58 -6.90
C PRO A 292 -14.15 28.53 -5.80
N SER A 293 -15.16 28.15 -5.02
CA SER A 293 -15.65 28.97 -3.90
C SER A 293 -14.61 29.15 -2.79
N SER A 294 -13.59 28.29 -2.73
CA SER A 294 -12.47 28.38 -1.77
C SER A 294 -11.38 29.36 -2.22
N ALA A 295 -11.37 29.83 -3.46
CA ALA A 295 -10.31 30.70 -3.99
C ALA A 295 -10.06 31.97 -3.13
N PRO A 296 -11.07 32.71 -2.64
CA PRO A 296 -10.85 33.88 -1.79
C PRO A 296 -10.12 33.54 -0.46
N LEU A 297 -10.35 32.33 0.09
CA LEU A 297 -9.66 31.86 1.29
C LEU A 297 -8.17 31.59 1.00
N PHE A 298 -7.85 30.94 -0.11
CA PHE A 298 -6.47 30.70 -0.52
C PHE A 298 -5.72 32.01 -0.80
N GLU A 299 -6.33 32.96 -1.50
CA GLU A 299 -5.76 34.28 -1.75
C GLU A 299 -5.40 35.01 -0.45
N ARG A 300 -6.24 34.93 0.57
CA ARG A 300 -6.00 35.53 1.89
C ARG A 300 -4.84 34.87 2.63
N LEU A 301 -4.67 33.53 2.49
CA LEU A 301 -3.70 32.74 3.26
C LEU A 301 -2.36 32.50 2.54
N LYS A 302 -2.21 32.81 1.24
CA LYS A 302 -0.98 32.58 0.47
C LYS A 302 0.26 33.28 1.04
N GLY A 303 0.09 34.34 1.82
CA GLY A 303 1.16 35.10 2.49
C GLY A 303 1.14 34.95 4.02
N ASP A 304 0.45 33.96 4.59
CA ASP A 304 0.38 33.76 6.02
C ASP A 304 1.77 33.55 6.65
N LYS A 305 1.93 33.95 7.91
CA LYS A 305 3.20 33.75 8.64
C LYS A 305 3.53 32.30 8.85
N TYR A 306 2.54 31.45 8.96
CA TYR A 306 2.72 30.01 9.16
C TYR A 306 2.90 29.29 7.83
N GLU A 307 4.08 28.70 7.66
CA GLU A 307 4.50 28.07 6.39
C GLU A 307 3.51 27.04 5.84
N PRO A 308 2.93 26.07 6.64
CA PRO A 308 1.98 25.11 6.09
C PRO A 308 0.73 25.76 5.51
N LEU A 309 0.25 26.86 6.06
CA LEU A 309 -0.90 27.58 5.49
C LEU A 309 -0.52 28.24 4.17
N ARG A 310 0.68 28.81 4.04
CA ARG A 310 1.15 29.32 2.75
C ARG A 310 1.27 28.21 1.71
N LEU A 311 1.81 27.05 2.11
CA LEU A 311 1.95 25.88 1.22
C LEU A 311 0.60 25.52 0.60
N TYR A 312 -0.36 25.13 1.43
CA TYR A 312 -1.65 24.64 0.96
C TYR A 312 -2.52 25.74 0.31
N ALA A 313 -2.36 26.99 0.71
CA ALA A 313 -3.01 28.10 0.01
C ALA A 313 -2.50 28.23 -1.44
N ASN A 314 -1.19 28.11 -1.69
CA ASN A 314 -0.63 28.14 -3.04
C ASN A 314 -1.04 26.89 -3.86
N GLU A 315 -1.15 25.73 -3.24
CA GLU A 315 -1.75 24.55 -3.90
C GLU A 315 -3.21 24.76 -4.28
N GLY A 316 -4.00 25.32 -3.36
CA GLY A 316 -5.41 25.65 -3.63
C GLY A 316 -5.55 26.65 -4.79
N ILE A 317 -4.71 27.69 -4.84
CA ILE A 317 -4.66 28.60 -5.98
C ILE A 317 -4.32 27.86 -7.27
N ALA A 318 -3.32 26.97 -7.24
CA ALA A 318 -2.95 26.18 -8.41
C ALA A 318 -4.11 25.37 -8.98
N ARG A 319 -4.90 24.77 -8.12
CA ARG A 319 -6.01 23.88 -8.51
C ARG A 319 -7.31 24.60 -8.83
N THR A 320 -7.55 25.77 -8.22
CA THR A 320 -8.70 26.63 -8.53
C THR A 320 -8.43 27.62 -9.63
N ALA A 321 -7.21 27.73 -10.07
CA ALA A 321 -6.57 28.52 -11.12
C ALA A 321 -7.32 29.79 -11.54
N SER A 322 -6.90 30.95 -10.99
CA SER A 322 -7.17 32.24 -11.58
C SER A 322 -5.90 32.78 -12.24
N ALA A 323 -5.95 33.09 -13.54
CA ALA A 323 -4.84 33.75 -14.23
C ALA A 323 -4.45 35.08 -13.57
N ASP A 324 -5.39 35.70 -12.86
CA ASP A 324 -5.18 36.96 -12.13
C ASP A 324 -4.17 36.82 -10.99
N SER A 325 -3.94 35.61 -10.47
CA SER A 325 -2.99 35.35 -9.39
C SER A 325 -1.51 35.37 -9.82
N LYS A 326 -1.20 35.33 -11.12
CA LYS A 326 0.17 35.26 -11.67
C LYS A 326 1.11 36.30 -11.07
N THR A 327 0.77 37.58 -11.19
CA THR A 327 1.61 38.69 -10.73
C THR A 327 1.87 38.62 -9.23
N ALA A 328 0.83 38.30 -8.44
CA ALA A 328 0.93 38.20 -6.99
C ALA A 328 1.80 37.04 -6.54
N ILE A 329 1.66 35.85 -7.19
CA ILE A 329 2.48 34.67 -6.89
C ILE A 329 3.94 34.94 -7.27
N SER A 330 4.21 35.51 -8.45
CA SER A 330 5.55 35.82 -8.90
C SER A 330 6.27 36.80 -7.95
N ALA A 331 5.55 37.81 -7.47
CA ALA A 331 6.10 38.78 -6.50
C ALA A 331 6.38 38.09 -5.13
N ALA A 332 5.44 37.29 -4.63
CA ALA A 332 5.61 36.55 -3.37
C ALA A 332 6.80 35.56 -3.42
N ARG A 333 7.04 34.98 -4.59
CA ARG A 333 8.11 34.01 -4.81
C ARG A 333 9.52 34.63 -4.66
N LEU A 334 9.69 35.90 -4.96
CA LEU A 334 10.98 36.58 -4.84
C LEU A 334 11.48 36.62 -3.39
N ILE A 335 10.57 36.64 -2.42
CA ILE A 335 10.90 36.76 -1.00
C ILE A 335 10.66 35.46 -0.22
N GLU A 336 10.05 34.44 -0.84
CA GLU A 336 9.77 33.17 -0.17
C GLU A 336 11.06 32.37 0.08
N LYS A 337 11.24 31.91 1.32
CA LYS A 337 12.43 31.16 1.77
C LYS A 337 12.18 29.65 1.83
N SER A 338 10.94 29.23 2.01
CA SER A 338 10.59 27.82 2.07
C SER A 338 10.69 27.16 0.70
N ALA A 339 11.46 26.09 0.61
CA ALA A 339 11.56 25.30 -0.61
C ALA A 339 10.20 24.66 -0.98
N TRP A 340 9.44 24.24 0.00
CA TRP A 340 8.10 23.64 -0.20
C TRP A 340 7.12 24.66 -0.78
N VAL A 341 7.02 25.84 -0.17
CA VAL A 341 6.14 26.91 -0.66
C VAL A 341 6.56 27.37 -2.06
N ARG A 342 7.88 27.51 -2.30
CA ARG A 342 8.39 27.82 -3.65
C ARG A 342 8.00 26.77 -4.69
N THR A 343 8.00 25.49 -4.31
CA THR A 343 7.58 24.41 -5.20
C THR A 343 6.07 24.46 -5.48
N ALA A 344 5.24 24.77 -4.47
CA ALA A 344 3.81 25.00 -4.67
C ALA A 344 3.51 26.23 -5.54
N GLN A 345 4.29 27.31 -5.38
CA GLN A 345 4.20 28.48 -6.24
C GLN A 345 4.61 28.17 -7.69
N ALA A 346 5.64 27.34 -7.90
CA ALA A 346 6.00 26.85 -9.24
C ALA A 346 4.85 26.02 -9.84
N PHE A 347 4.21 25.17 -9.05
CA PHE A 347 3.03 24.43 -9.47
C PHE A 347 1.89 25.37 -9.89
N ALA A 348 1.59 26.39 -9.07
CA ALA A 348 0.55 27.36 -9.40
C ALA A 348 0.84 28.10 -10.71
N LEU A 349 2.07 28.57 -10.92
CA LEU A 349 2.49 29.24 -12.14
C LEU A 349 2.46 28.32 -13.36
N ALA A 350 2.90 27.08 -13.23
CA ALA A 350 2.82 26.08 -14.28
C ALA A 350 1.37 25.77 -14.70
N ARG A 351 0.44 25.73 -13.74
CA ARG A 351 -0.99 25.50 -13.99
C ARG A 351 -1.65 26.60 -14.79
N ILE A 352 -1.23 27.85 -14.64
CA ILE A 352 -1.72 29.01 -15.41
C ILE A 352 -0.97 29.25 -16.73
N GLY A 353 -0.09 28.31 -17.14
CA GLY A 353 0.54 28.28 -18.45
C GLY A 353 1.99 28.76 -18.53
N GLU A 354 2.63 29.08 -17.40
CA GLU A 354 4.04 29.44 -17.36
C GLU A 354 4.93 28.18 -17.38
N LEU A 355 5.21 27.66 -18.58
CA LEU A 355 5.83 26.33 -18.77
C LEU A 355 7.26 26.24 -18.22
N GLU A 356 7.96 27.35 -18.02
CA GLU A 356 9.28 27.37 -17.39
C GLU A 356 9.26 26.79 -15.97
N TYR A 357 8.14 26.91 -15.26
CA TYR A 357 7.98 26.33 -13.93
C TYR A 357 7.72 24.82 -13.94
N LEU A 358 7.27 24.24 -15.04
CA LEU A 358 7.30 22.78 -15.21
C LEU A 358 8.73 22.25 -15.21
N ASP A 359 9.66 22.98 -15.86
CA ASP A 359 11.07 22.62 -15.83
C ASP A 359 11.65 22.69 -14.41
N GLU A 360 11.25 23.68 -13.62
CA GLU A 360 11.63 23.78 -12.21
C GLU A 360 11.08 22.61 -11.38
N LEU A 361 9.83 22.20 -11.59
CA LEU A 361 9.23 21.06 -10.91
C LEU A 361 9.96 19.75 -11.27
N VAL A 362 10.33 19.54 -12.54
CA VAL A 362 11.13 18.39 -12.95
C VAL A 362 12.50 18.38 -12.26
N ARG A 363 13.18 19.54 -12.17
CA ARG A 363 14.46 19.67 -11.42
C ARG A 363 14.29 19.51 -9.92
N ALA A 364 13.10 19.76 -9.36
CA ALA A 364 12.82 19.54 -7.95
C ALA A 364 12.80 18.05 -7.58
N LEU A 365 12.65 17.13 -8.55
CA LEU A 365 12.82 15.68 -8.35
C LEU A 365 14.24 15.29 -7.89
N ASP A 366 15.24 16.11 -8.18
CA ASP A 366 16.62 15.91 -7.70
C ASP A 366 16.81 16.26 -6.22
N ARG A 367 15.86 16.96 -5.62
CA ARG A 367 15.97 17.48 -4.26
C ARG A 367 15.18 16.60 -3.29
N PRO A 368 15.82 15.88 -2.36
CA PRO A 368 15.11 14.98 -1.44
C PRO A 368 13.94 15.64 -0.69
N LEU A 369 14.11 16.93 -0.33
CA LEU A 369 13.11 17.69 0.45
C LEU A 369 11.81 17.99 -0.33
N THR A 370 11.88 18.15 -1.64
CA THR A 370 10.74 18.57 -2.48
C THR A 370 10.34 17.53 -3.53
N ARG A 371 11.05 16.40 -3.59
CA ARG A 371 10.85 15.35 -4.60
C ARG A 371 9.42 14.83 -4.62
N ASP A 372 8.90 14.44 -3.46
CA ASP A 372 7.57 13.84 -3.36
C ASP A 372 6.48 14.86 -3.74
N LEU A 373 6.63 16.09 -3.28
CA LEU A 373 5.74 17.18 -3.63
C LEU A 373 5.77 17.49 -5.14
N ALA A 374 6.96 17.55 -5.73
CA ALA A 374 7.13 17.76 -7.17
C ALA A 374 6.52 16.61 -7.99
N ARG A 375 6.67 15.36 -7.53
CA ARG A 375 6.04 14.19 -8.16
C ARG A 375 4.52 14.35 -8.22
N GLU A 376 3.89 14.70 -7.10
CA GLU A 376 2.45 14.89 -7.02
C GLU A 376 1.98 15.99 -7.98
N TYR A 377 2.66 17.13 -8.00
CA TYR A 377 2.31 18.27 -8.89
C TYR A 377 2.50 17.93 -10.37
N LEU A 378 3.55 17.20 -10.73
CA LEU A 378 3.78 16.78 -12.12
C LEU A 378 2.71 15.79 -12.61
N LEU A 379 2.18 14.94 -11.73
CA LEU A 379 1.06 14.06 -12.06
C LEU A 379 -0.23 14.83 -12.39
N GLU A 380 -0.38 16.03 -11.83
CA GLU A 380 -1.52 16.92 -12.10
C GLU A 380 -1.33 17.80 -13.34
N THR A 381 -0.27 17.62 -14.13
CA THR A 381 -0.01 18.43 -15.34
C THR A 381 -1.16 18.32 -16.34
N PRO A 382 -1.79 19.44 -16.72
CA PRO A 382 -2.88 19.44 -17.69
C PRO A 382 -2.47 18.84 -19.04
N PRO A 383 -3.36 18.16 -19.77
CA PRO A 383 -3.04 17.57 -21.08
C PRO A 383 -2.35 18.53 -22.05
N ALA A 384 -2.83 19.78 -22.12
CA ALA A 384 -2.24 20.81 -23.00
C ALA A 384 -0.75 21.14 -22.70
N ASN A 385 -0.27 20.86 -21.48
CA ASN A 385 1.07 21.18 -21.04
C ASN A 385 2.00 19.95 -20.94
N ARG A 386 1.49 18.74 -21.15
CA ARG A 386 2.25 17.48 -20.96
C ARG A 386 3.45 17.35 -21.90
N GLN A 387 3.34 17.87 -23.11
CA GLN A 387 4.44 17.84 -24.07
C GLN A 387 5.72 18.48 -23.51
N ALA A 388 5.58 19.50 -22.65
CA ALA A 388 6.73 20.11 -21.98
C ALA A 388 7.46 19.12 -21.05
N LEU A 389 6.83 18.08 -20.53
CA LEU A 389 7.47 17.06 -19.70
C LEU A 389 8.36 16.09 -20.50
N PHE A 390 8.14 15.96 -21.79
CA PHE A 390 8.85 14.99 -22.65
C PHE A 390 10.24 15.52 -23.08
N ALA A 391 10.51 16.81 -22.91
CA ALA A 391 11.79 17.41 -23.30
C ALA A 391 12.97 16.78 -22.51
N PRO A 392 14.11 16.52 -23.15
CA PRO A 392 15.34 16.08 -22.48
C PRO A 392 15.83 17.15 -21.49
N ARG A 393 16.31 16.70 -20.32
CA ARG A 393 16.86 17.56 -19.27
C ARG A 393 18.07 16.93 -18.60
N GLU A 394 18.99 17.76 -18.17
CA GLU A 394 20.12 17.36 -17.32
C GLU A 394 19.66 17.28 -15.87
N ILE A 395 19.27 16.09 -15.46
CA ILE A 395 18.85 15.73 -14.10
C ILE A 395 19.51 14.41 -13.73
N SER A 396 19.58 14.10 -12.42
CA SER A 396 20.21 12.88 -11.93
C SER A 396 19.52 11.61 -12.45
N PRO A 397 20.20 10.44 -12.42
CA PRO A 397 19.58 9.17 -12.74
C PRO A 397 18.30 8.91 -11.91
N SER A 398 18.35 9.21 -10.61
CA SER A 398 17.19 9.08 -9.72
C SER A 398 15.99 9.92 -10.18
N ALA A 399 16.21 11.18 -10.56
CA ALA A 399 15.14 12.05 -11.07
C ALA A 399 14.64 11.60 -12.46
N ARG A 400 15.53 11.05 -13.34
CA ARG A 400 15.11 10.47 -14.62
C ARG A 400 14.22 9.24 -14.43
N ALA A 401 14.56 8.36 -13.48
CA ALA A 401 13.75 7.21 -13.15
C ALA A 401 12.36 7.64 -12.62
N GLU A 402 12.34 8.63 -11.73
CA GLU A 402 11.12 9.19 -11.19
C GLU A 402 10.24 9.83 -12.27
N LEU A 403 10.85 10.61 -13.19
CA LEU A 403 10.13 11.19 -14.33
C LEU A 403 9.53 10.11 -15.23
N ALA A 404 10.25 9.01 -15.49
CA ALA A 404 9.71 7.89 -16.25
C ALA A 404 8.48 7.27 -15.59
N GLU A 405 8.50 7.07 -14.26
CA GLU A 405 7.32 6.58 -13.51
C GLU A 405 6.14 7.57 -13.59
N ILE A 406 6.40 8.87 -13.48
CA ILE A 406 5.38 9.91 -13.62
C ILE A 406 4.74 9.85 -15.02
N LEU A 407 5.54 9.78 -16.08
CA LEU A 407 5.04 9.67 -17.45
C LEU A 407 4.19 8.42 -17.66
N GLY A 408 4.61 7.29 -17.09
CA GLY A 408 3.85 6.05 -17.11
C GLY A 408 2.52 6.13 -16.34
N ARG A 409 2.47 6.90 -15.25
CA ARG A 409 1.24 7.13 -14.45
C ARG A 409 0.29 8.11 -15.14
N ILE A 410 0.81 9.14 -15.81
CA ILE A 410 0.02 10.05 -16.64
C ILE A 410 -0.64 9.29 -17.80
N GLY A 411 0.02 8.25 -18.32
CA GLY A 411 -0.55 7.36 -19.32
C GLY A 411 -0.69 7.98 -20.72
N ASP A 412 0.02 9.09 -20.99
CA ASP A 412 -0.07 9.79 -22.27
C ASP A 412 0.76 9.05 -23.34
N PRO A 413 0.14 8.56 -24.45
CA PRO A 413 0.87 7.86 -25.52
C PRO A 413 1.97 8.72 -26.17
N GLU A 414 1.85 10.04 -26.16
CA GLU A 414 2.87 10.94 -26.71
C GLU A 414 4.20 10.92 -25.91
N ALA A 415 4.18 10.37 -24.68
CA ALA A 415 5.39 10.14 -23.89
C ALA A 415 6.23 8.95 -24.36
N LEU A 416 5.72 8.04 -25.21
CA LEU A 416 6.41 6.83 -25.62
C LEU A 416 7.79 7.08 -26.26
N PRO A 417 7.99 8.06 -27.15
CA PRO A 417 9.32 8.36 -27.71
C PRO A 417 10.33 8.75 -26.61
N ARG A 418 9.89 9.51 -25.61
CA ARG A 418 10.74 9.90 -24.46
C ARG A 418 11.08 8.69 -23.59
N LEU A 419 10.12 7.85 -23.30
CA LEU A 419 10.33 6.61 -22.54
C LEU A 419 11.27 5.64 -23.27
N GLN A 420 11.20 5.57 -24.59
CA GLN A 420 12.14 4.79 -25.40
C GLN A 420 13.57 5.30 -25.30
N GLN A 421 13.78 6.64 -25.28
CA GLN A 421 15.10 7.20 -25.01
C GLN A 421 15.61 6.81 -23.62
N LEU A 422 14.77 6.90 -22.59
CA LEU A 422 15.11 6.53 -21.22
C LEU A 422 15.34 5.01 -21.05
N SER A 423 14.77 4.17 -21.91
CA SER A 423 15.04 2.72 -21.92
C SER A 423 16.46 2.39 -22.41
N ASN A 424 17.16 3.33 -23.02
CA ASN A 424 18.56 3.23 -23.43
C ASN A 424 19.52 4.01 -22.50
N ASP A 425 19.07 4.39 -21.30
CA ASP A 425 19.89 5.09 -20.32
C ASP A 425 21.03 4.19 -19.80
N THR A 426 22.13 4.81 -19.37
CA THR A 426 23.25 4.09 -18.74
C THR A 426 22.93 3.56 -17.34
N ASP A 427 21.93 4.10 -16.68
CA ASP A 427 21.51 3.71 -15.34
C ASP A 427 20.39 2.66 -15.40
N ALA A 428 20.61 1.55 -14.71
CA ALA A 428 19.69 0.40 -14.73
C ALA A 428 18.33 0.68 -14.09
N ASP A 429 18.24 1.60 -13.12
CA ASP A 429 16.97 2.00 -12.49
C ASP A 429 16.12 2.84 -13.45
N VAL A 430 16.76 3.71 -14.22
CA VAL A 430 16.10 4.49 -15.29
C VAL A 430 15.53 3.56 -16.35
N VAL A 431 16.33 2.58 -16.82
CA VAL A 431 15.88 1.59 -17.81
C VAL A 431 14.69 0.79 -17.31
N ARG A 432 14.73 0.33 -16.05
CA ARG A 432 13.62 -0.42 -15.43
C ARG A 432 12.34 0.43 -15.31
N ALA A 433 12.47 1.68 -14.86
CA ALA A 433 11.35 2.60 -14.74
C ALA A 433 10.71 2.91 -16.10
N ALA A 434 11.51 3.21 -17.12
CA ALA A 434 11.04 3.49 -18.45
C ALA A 434 10.33 2.27 -19.10
N THR A 435 10.87 1.06 -18.90
CA THR A 435 10.26 -0.19 -19.39
C THR A 435 8.89 -0.43 -18.74
N ARG A 436 8.77 -0.26 -17.42
CA ARG A 436 7.48 -0.38 -16.72
C ARG A 436 6.47 0.66 -17.21
N ALA A 437 6.91 1.91 -17.35
CA ALA A 437 6.07 3.02 -17.82
C ALA A 437 5.54 2.75 -19.25
N THR A 438 6.40 2.31 -20.16
CA THR A 438 6.02 1.93 -21.53
C THR A 438 4.96 0.84 -21.52
N LYS A 439 5.20 -0.24 -20.76
CA LYS A 439 4.23 -1.34 -20.63
C LYS A 439 2.88 -0.85 -20.12
N ARG A 440 2.86 0.03 -19.12
CA ARG A 440 1.63 0.58 -18.56
C ARG A 440 0.83 1.36 -19.59
N ILE A 441 1.47 2.23 -20.37
CA ILE A 441 0.81 3.02 -21.42
C ILE A 441 0.26 2.11 -22.52
N THR A 442 1.03 1.11 -22.98
CA THR A 442 0.61 0.23 -24.08
C THR A 442 -0.54 -0.70 -23.68
N VAL A 443 -0.57 -1.21 -22.45
CA VAL A 443 -1.68 -2.03 -21.94
C VAL A 443 -2.98 -1.23 -21.85
N VAL A 444 -2.93 0.00 -21.34
CA VAL A 444 -4.12 0.87 -21.28
C VAL A 444 -4.65 1.20 -22.68
N ALA A 445 -3.76 1.48 -23.62
CA ALA A 445 -4.15 1.77 -25.01
C ALA A 445 -4.82 0.57 -25.69
N SER A 446 -4.38 -0.67 -25.42
CA SER A 446 -4.97 -1.90 -25.98
C SER A 446 -6.31 -2.29 -25.36
N SER A 447 -6.57 -1.87 -24.10
CA SER A 447 -7.86 -2.14 -23.42
C SER A 447 -8.95 -1.11 -23.75
N SER A 448 -8.59 -0.04 -24.43
CA SER A 448 -9.52 1.06 -24.81
C SER A 448 -9.99 0.95 -26.28
N GLN A 449 -9.52 -0.05 -27.03
CA GLN A 449 -9.95 -0.43 -28.38
C GLN A 449 -10.86 -1.65 -28.33
#